data_3fbe352ade90a263e20459b26b8c36f6
#
_entry.id   3fbe352ade90a263e20459b26b8c36f6
#
_cell.length_a   1.000
_cell.length_b   1.000
_cell.length_c   1.000
_cell.angle_alpha   90.00
_cell.angle_beta   90.00
_cell.angle_gamma   90.00
#
_symmetry.space_group_name_H-M   'P 1'
#
loop_
_entity.id
_entity.type
_entity.pdbx_description
1 polymer ?
#
loop_
_entity_poly.entity_id
_entity_poly.type
_entity_poly.pdbx_seq_one_letter_code
_entity_poly.pdbx_strand_id
1 'polypeptide(L)'
;MGQALYELLLSYNSSLSWTSLSDRWRLSRRNGIKLAFSALCAGSLRASETRDESTQGPGLTGSIPPRSLQALTGSQFADSVSNVDRQQRERAILGQLFEGNLPGFLRKLAPVKLTYELASGKTLAATIFVVPEYLAIGSDHDFLRIPMNLHTAVAIANRFGFVLPTKKMVDAIYDHSPCQFKPQPLPAGPQMMSTEYYRVHNAMIEKQSETRGFPFGALVSGHKKDVVVTNRLTKRPGQIAIYGWHRGAGAPIQPLSTVHGAGYADYSHGIRLVSRLAMIEGRLRCVHDILQDSVLANVLSDEGAIRLASAYGAA
;
A
#
# COMPACT_ATOMS: atom_id res chain seq x y z
N MET A 1 19.98 0.13 -24.84
CA MET A 1 19.99 -0.97 -23.85
C MET A 1 18.83 -0.91 -22.86
N GLY A 2 18.21 0.25 -22.57
CA GLY A 2 17.11 0.35 -21.59
C GLY A 2 15.75 -0.20 -22.05
N GLN A 3 15.47 -0.16 -23.33
CA GLN A 3 14.18 -0.61 -23.88
C GLN A 3 14.06 -2.13 -23.90
N ALA A 4 15.16 -2.83 -24.14
CA ALA A 4 15.21 -4.30 -24.16
C ALA A 4 14.98 -4.94 -22.77
N LEU A 5 15.37 -4.25 -21.69
CA LEU A 5 15.14 -4.74 -20.32
C LEU A 5 13.68 -4.55 -19.89
N TYR A 6 13.04 -3.50 -20.38
CA TYR A 6 11.61 -3.21 -20.12
C TYR A 6 10.72 -4.21 -20.86
N GLU A 7 11.03 -4.52 -22.11
CA GLU A 7 10.35 -5.56 -22.91
C GLU A 7 10.57 -6.98 -22.33
N LEU A 8 11.73 -7.25 -21.76
CA LEU A 8 12.01 -8.54 -21.10
C LEU A 8 11.20 -8.74 -19.81
N LEU A 9 10.93 -7.67 -19.06
CA LEU A 9 10.09 -7.70 -17.86
C LEU A 9 8.61 -7.87 -18.20
N LEU A 10 8.16 -7.38 -19.35
CA LEU A 10 6.80 -7.57 -19.84
C LEU A 10 6.57 -8.97 -20.42
N SER A 11 7.58 -9.57 -21.08
CA SER A 11 7.49 -10.92 -21.64
C SER A 11 7.52 -12.04 -20.59
N TYR A 12 8.11 -11.78 -19.41
CA TYR A 12 8.14 -12.76 -18.30
C TYR A 12 6.78 -12.94 -17.62
N ASN A 13 5.89 -11.96 -17.76
CA ASN A 13 4.55 -11.99 -17.14
C ASN A 13 3.47 -12.66 -18.03
N SER A 14 3.75 -12.92 -19.31
CA SER A 14 2.76 -13.48 -20.24
C SER A 14 2.81 -15.01 -20.41
N SER A 15 3.76 -15.71 -19.77
CA SER A 15 3.95 -17.17 -19.94
C SER A 15 3.51 -18.05 -18.76
N LEU A 16 2.88 -17.50 -17.73
CA LEU A 16 2.29 -18.30 -16.65
C LEU A 16 0.78 -18.44 -16.86
N SER A 17 0.38 -19.44 -17.63
CA SER A 17 -1.02 -19.89 -17.70
C SER A 17 -1.44 -20.50 -16.36
N TRP A 18 -2.48 -19.93 -15.75
CA TRP A 18 -3.03 -20.31 -14.43
C TRP A 18 -3.99 -21.52 -14.52
N THR A 19 -3.59 -22.59 -15.16
CA THR A 19 -4.38 -23.83 -15.16
C THR A 19 -3.48 -24.99 -14.75
N SER A 20 -3.26 -25.21 -13.46
CA SER A 20 -2.96 -26.54 -12.88
C SER A 20 -2.36 -26.49 -11.46
N LEU A 21 -3.07 -25.97 -10.47
CA LEU A 21 -2.72 -26.17 -9.06
C LEU A 21 -3.90 -26.65 -8.19
N SER A 22 -4.99 -27.12 -8.80
CA SER A 22 -6.13 -27.69 -8.05
C SER A 22 -6.09 -29.21 -7.83
N ASP A 23 -5.10 -29.96 -8.39
CA ASP A 23 -5.17 -31.44 -8.39
C ASP A 23 -4.06 -32.18 -7.62
N ARG A 24 -3.41 -31.56 -6.63
CA ARG A 24 -2.39 -32.28 -5.83
C ARG A 24 -2.66 -32.45 -4.33
N TRP A 25 -3.93 -32.40 -3.90
CA TRP A 25 -4.30 -32.72 -2.53
C TRP A 25 -5.36 -33.79 -2.44
N ARG A 26 -5.15 -34.94 -3.12
CA ARG A 26 -5.83 -36.21 -2.77
C ARG A 26 -4.81 -37.34 -2.83
N LEU A 27 -4.78 -38.10 -1.76
CA LEU A 27 -4.05 -39.34 -1.51
C LEU A 27 -2.86 -39.21 -0.56
N SER A 28 -3.12 -39.45 0.72
CA SER A 28 -2.52 -40.55 1.46
C SER A 28 -3.09 -40.58 2.90
N ARG A 29 -4.14 -41.36 3.09
CA ARG A 29 -4.47 -41.97 4.39
C ARG A 29 -4.21 -43.45 4.22
N ARG A 30 -3.17 -43.96 4.89
CA ARG A 30 -3.03 -45.32 5.43
C ARG A 30 -1.62 -45.48 5.92
N ASN A 31 -1.44 -45.57 7.22
CA ASN A 31 -0.84 -46.68 7.97
C ASN A 31 -0.47 -46.16 9.37
N GLY A 32 -1.13 -46.73 10.35
CA GLY A 32 -0.86 -46.47 11.74
C GLY A 32 0.35 -47.27 12.25
N ILE A 33 1.02 -46.77 13.27
CA ILE A 33 1.77 -47.54 14.26
C ILE A 33 1.60 -46.81 15.59
N LYS A 34 1.02 -47.52 16.56
CA LYS A 34 0.95 -47.15 17.97
C LYS A 34 2.34 -47.39 18.62
N LEU A 35 2.84 -46.45 19.37
CA LEU A 35 3.77 -46.73 20.47
C LEU A 35 3.45 -45.76 21.61
N ALA A 36 3.08 -46.37 22.72
CA ALA A 36 2.91 -45.73 24.01
C ALA A 36 4.26 -45.57 24.71
N PHE A 37 4.50 -44.43 25.32
CA PHE A 37 5.41 -44.30 26.44
C PHE A 37 4.85 -43.27 27.42
N SER A 38 4.53 -43.77 28.61
CA SER A 38 4.20 -42.98 29.80
C SER A 38 5.49 -42.45 30.42
N ALA A 39 5.54 -41.18 30.76
CA ALA A 39 6.39 -40.67 31.83
C ALA A 39 5.74 -39.41 32.44
N LEU A 40 5.40 -39.53 33.74
CA LEU A 40 5.05 -38.41 34.60
C LEU A 40 6.26 -37.48 34.76
N CYS A 41 6.05 -36.17 34.68
CA CYS A 41 6.74 -35.20 35.53
C CYS A 41 5.85 -33.97 35.73
N ALA A 42 5.55 -33.69 36.96
CA ALA A 42 4.89 -32.47 37.45
C ALA A 42 5.84 -31.28 37.30
N GLY A 43 5.32 -30.12 36.89
CA GLY A 43 6.10 -28.88 36.88
C GLY A 43 5.43 -27.71 36.19
N SER A 44 4.90 -26.81 37.02
CA SER A 44 4.68 -25.40 36.74
C SER A 44 3.67 -25.01 35.64
N LEU A 45 2.46 -24.67 36.05
CA LEU A 45 1.54 -23.81 35.36
C LEU A 45 2.20 -22.43 35.10
N ARG A 46 2.79 -22.25 33.92
CA ARG A 46 2.97 -20.92 33.32
C ARG A 46 1.72 -20.64 32.51
N ALA A 47 0.99 -19.62 32.91
CA ALA A 47 -0.06 -19.03 32.07
C ALA A 47 0.55 -18.71 30.72
N SER A 48 0.17 -19.48 29.70
CA SER A 48 0.41 -19.09 28.30
C SER A 48 -0.54 -17.92 28.03
N GLU A 49 0.00 -16.72 27.96
CA GLU A 49 -0.68 -15.64 27.28
C GLU A 49 -0.99 -16.15 25.86
N THR A 50 -2.23 -16.46 25.61
CA THR A 50 -2.76 -16.67 24.26
C THR A 50 -2.61 -15.34 23.54
N ARG A 51 -1.53 -15.17 22.78
CA ARG A 51 -1.45 -14.12 21.78
C ARG A 51 -2.65 -14.31 20.87
N ASP A 52 -3.49 -13.31 20.85
CA ASP A 52 -4.61 -13.21 19.94
C ASP A 52 -4.06 -13.10 18.49
N GLU A 53 -3.87 -14.27 17.85
CA GLU A 53 -3.40 -14.36 16.45
C GLU A 53 -4.43 -13.80 15.44
N SER A 54 -5.64 -13.43 15.90
CA SER A 54 -6.71 -12.95 15.04
C SER A 54 -6.53 -11.53 14.52
N THR A 55 -5.55 -10.76 15.01
CA THR A 55 -5.30 -9.37 14.65
C THR A 55 -4.10 -9.14 13.73
N GLN A 56 -3.30 -10.18 13.43
CA GLN A 56 -2.24 -10.06 12.44
C GLN A 56 -2.84 -10.25 11.04
N GLY A 57 -2.86 -9.18 10.25
CA GLY A 57 -3.27 -9.24 8.85
C GLY A 57 -2.44 -10.27 8.07
N PRO A 58 -2.98 -10.79 6.96
CA PRO A 58 -2.33 -11.83 6.16
C PRO A 58 -0.91 -11.38 5.79
N GLY A 59 0.07 -12.24 6.04
CA GLY A 59 1.51 -11.98 5.93
C GLY A 59 2.04 -11.60 4.53
N LEU A 60 1.39 -10.66 3.86
CA LEU A 60 1.75 -10.17 2.52
C LEU A 60 3.06 -9.39 2.49
N THR A 61 3.50 -8.88 3.63
CA THR A 61 4.80 -8.21 3.73
C THR A 61 6.00 -9.16 3.62
N GLY A 62 5.77 -10.48 3.73
CA GLY A 62 6.81 -11.49 3.51
C GLY A 62 7.39 -11.52 2.09
N SER A 63 6.70 -10.90 1.10
CA SER A 63 7.22 -10.77 -0.27
C SER A 63 8.21 -9.62 -0.45
N ILE A 64 8.27 -8.68 0.51
CA ILE A 64 9.20 -7.55 0.46
C ILE A 64 10.54 -8.01 1.07
N PRO A 65 11.66 -7.98 0.32
CA PRO A 65 12.96 -8.37 0.84
C PRO A 65 13.32 -7.63 2.13
N PRO A 66 14.04 -8.23 3.07
CA PRO A 66 14.55 -7.51 4.23
C PRO A 66 15.47 -6.37 3.79
N ARG A 67 15.40 -5.23 4.49
CA ARG A 67 16.29 -4.11 4.21
C ARG A 67 17.74 -4.51 4.49
N SER A 68 18.63 -4.29 3.53
CA SER A 68 20.08 -4.48 3.73
C SER A 68 20.61 -3.48 4.76
N LEU A 69 21.58 -3.90 5.57
CA LEU A 69 22.27 -3.00 6.50
C LEU A 69 23.07 -1.91 5.77
N GLN A 70 23.45 -2.16 4.53
CA GLN A 70 24.21 -1.23 3.67
C GLN A 70 23.30 -0.37 2.78
N ALA A 71 21.97 -0.56 2.85
CA ALA A 71 21.03 0.22 2.05
C ALA A 71 21.07 1.70 2.47
N LEU A 72 20.88 2.58 1.50
CA LEU A 72 20.89 4.04 1.73
C LEU A 72 19.83 4.45 2.75
N THR A 73 20.15 5.42 3.60
CA THR A 73 19.14 6.10 4.41
C THR A 73 18.30 7.02 3.53
N GLY A 74 17.22 7.59 4.08
CA GLY A 74 16.36 8.52 3.35
C GLY A 74 17.12 9.76 2.85
N SER A 75 17.95 10.33 3.70
CA SER A 75 18.79 11.49 3.37
C SER A 75 19.82 11.15 2.31
N GLN A 76 20.53 10.02 2.44
CA GLN A 76 21.50 9.55 1.45
C GLN A 76 20.86 9.27 0.08
N PHE A 77 19.66 8.67 0.08
CA PHE A 77 18.92 8.47 -1.15
C PHE A 77 18.56 9.81 -1.80
N ALA A 78 18.04 10.77 -1.03
CA ALA A 78 17.68 12.09 -1.53
C ALA A 78 18.91 12.80 -2.17
N ASP A 79 20.08 12.70 -1.54
CA ASP A 79 21.33 13.27 -2.08
C ASP A 79 21.72 12.59 -3.41
N SER A 80 21.61 11.25 -3.49
CA SER A 80 21.95 10.49 -4.69
C SER A 80 21.09 10.80 -5.91
N VAL A 81 19.88 11.34 -5.69
CA VAL A 81 18.93 11.67 -6.78
C VAL A 81 18.64 13.18 -6.90
N SER A 82 19.44 14.04 -6.23
CA SER A 82 19.21 15.48 -6.22
C SER A 82 19.39 16.13 -7.59
N ASN A 83 20.35 15.64 -8.39
CA ASN A 83 20.78 16.21 -9.67
C ASN A 83 20.46 15.31 -10.88
N VAL A 84 19.57 14.33 -10.73
CA VAL A 84 19.18 13.45 -11.83
C VAL A 84 17.85 13.90 -12.43
N ASP A 85 17.58 13.51 -13.68
CA ASP A 85 16.28 13.74 -14.29
C ASP A 85 15.17 12.91 -13.64
N ARG A 86 13.91 13.24 -13.94
CA ARG A 86 12.75 12.57 -13.36
C ARG A 86 12.71 11.08 -13.66
N GLN A 87 13.09 10.67 -14.87
CA GLN A 87 13.07 9.26 -15.26
C GLN A 87 14.16 8.45 -14.54
N GLN A 88 15.34 9.04 -14.37
CA GLN A 88 16.43 8.45 -13.59
C GLN A 88 16.04 8.30 -12.12
N ARG A 89 15.39 9.33 -11.55
CA ARG A 89 14.86 9.25 -10.18
C ARG A 89 13.82 8.16 -10.01
N GLU A 90 12.85 8.03 -10.93
CA GLU A 90 11.84 6.95 -10.86
C GLU A 90 12.50 5.56 -10.92
N ARG A 91 13.51 5.37 -11.77
CA ARG A 91 14.29 4.11 -11.81
C ARG A 91 15.02 3.83 -10.48
N ALA A 92 15.62 4.87 -9.88
CA ALA A 92 16.29 4.75 -8.59
C ALA A 92 15.30 4.39 -7.47
N ILE A 93 14.12 5.03 -7.43
CA ILE A 93 13.03 4.72 -6.50
C ILE A 93 12.62 3.25 -6.63
N LEU A 94 12.36 2.81 -7.86
CA LEU A 94 11.95 1.44 -8.14
C LEU A 94 13.00 0.42 -7.67
N GLY A 95 14.29 0.67 -7.96
CA GLY A 95 15.39 -0.18 -7.53
C GLY A 95 15.46 -0.30 -6.01
N GLN A 96 15.47 0.83 -5.29
CA GLN A 96 15.55 0.82 -3.83
C GLN A 96 14.38 0.07 -3.18
N LEU A 97 13.16 0.30 -3.64
CA LEU A 97 11.99 -0.37 -3.07
C LEU A 97 11.93 -1.85 -3.44
N PHE A 98 12.36 -2.25 -4.65
CA PHE A 98 12.45 -3.66 -5.04
C PHE A 98 13.49 -4.45 -4.22
N GLU A 99 14.56 -3.79 -3.78
CA GLU A 99 15.56 -4.32 -2.85
C GLU A 99 15.11 -4.29 -1.39
N GLY A 100 13.90 -3.82 -1.11
CA GLY A 100 13.33 -3.75 0.23
C GLY A 100 13.89 -2.61 1.09
N ASN A 101 14.51 -1.58 0.48
CA ASN A 101 14.97 -0.39 1.21
C ASN A 101 13.79 0.51 1.60
N LEU A 102 13.06 0.07 2.62
CA LEU A 102 11.97 0.82 3.23
C LEU A 102 12.01 0.65 4.76
N PRO A 103 11.48 1.61 5.53
CA PRO A 103 11.39 1.54 6.97
C PRO A 103 10.71 0.26 7.47
N GLY A 104 11.20 -0.29 8.57
CA GLY A 104 10.69 -1.54 9.15
C GLY A 104 9.23 -1.44 9.59
N PHE A 105 8.80 -0.28 10.10
CA PHE A 105 7.43 -0.06 10.54
C PHE A 105 6.41 -0.16 9.39
N LEU A 106 6.78 0.13 8.15
CA LEU A 106 5.90 -0.02 6.98
C LEU A 106 5.52 -1.49 6.68
N ARG A 107 6.23 -2.44 7.29
CA ARG A 107 5.96 -3.87 7.14
C ARG A 107 4.83 -4.39 8.04
N LYS A 108 4.36 -3.57 8.98
CA LYS A 108 3.24 -3.90 9.88
C LYS A 108 1.98 -3.27 9.35
N LEU A 109 1.10 -4.07 8.77
CA LEU A 109 -0.14 -3.56 8.21
C LEU A 109 -1.13 -3.21 9.32
N ALA A 110 -1.80 -2.06 9.16
CA ALA A 110 -2.88 -1.62 10.02
C ALA A 110 -4.23 -2.08 9.46
N PRO A 111 -5.13 -2.67 10.28
CA PRO A 111 -6.49 -2.99 9.86
C PRO A 111 -7.35 -1.73 9.83
N VAL A 112 -8.14 -1.57 8.77
CA VAL A 112 -9.12 -0.49 8.60
C VAL A 112 -10.46 -1.11 8.24
N LYS A 113 -11.49 -0.80 9.03
CA LYS A 113 -12.84 -1.33 8.85
C LYS A 113 -13.66 -0.42 7.93
N LEU A 114 -14.43 -1.02 7.06
CA LEU A 114 -15.41 -0.35 6.21
C LEU A 114 -16.73 -1.09 6.29
N THR A 115 -17.83 -0.35 6.15
CA THR A 115 -19.17 -0.93 6.10
C THR A 115 -19.96 -0.36 4.93
N TYR A 116 -20.93 -1.13 4.45
CA TYR A 116 -21.86 -0.71 3.43
C TYR A 116 -23.24 -1.34 3.69
N GLU A 117 -24.28 -0.51 3.71
CA GLU A 117 -25.65 -0.99 3.88
C GLU A 117 -26.27 -1.34 2.52
N LEU A 118 -26.67 -2.59 2.38
CA LEU A 118 -27.39 -3.07 1.19
C LEU A 118 -28.84 -2.56 1.18
N ALA A 119 -29.45 -2.50 0.01
CA ALA A 119 -30.86 -2.16 -0.13
C ALA A 119 -31.79 -3.09 0.66
N SER A 120 -31.36 -4.31 0.99
CA SER A 120 -32.07 -5.26 1.87
C SER A 120 -31.99 -4.91 3.36
N GLY A 121 -31.30 -3.84 3.77
CA GLY A 121 -31.04 -3.50 5.16
C GLY A 121 -29.90 -4.29 5.80
N LYS A 122 -29.28 -5.26 5.09
CA LYS A 122 -28.12 -5.99 5.59
C LYS A 122 -26.87 -5.11 5.44
N THR A 123 -26.07 -5.00 6.52
CA THR A 123 -24.76 -4.36 6.48
C THR A 123 -23.70 -5.36 6.07
N LEU A 124 -22.92 -5.03 5.04
CA LEU A 124 -21.66 -5.70 4.69
C LEU A 124 -20.51 -5.06 5.46
N ALA A 125 -19.65 -5.89 6.06
CA ALA A 125 -18.45 -5.44 6.75
C ALA A 125 -17.20 -5.94 6.03
N ALA A 126 -16.24 -5.04 5.84
CA ALA A 126 -14.93 -5.34 5.31
C ALA A 126 -13.83 -4.84 6.25
N THR A 127 -12.69 -5.54 6.26
CA THR A 127 -11.44 -5.04 6.84
C THR A 127 -10.37 -5.10 5.76
N ILE A 128 -9.84 -3.94 5.39
CA ILE A 128 -8.63 -3.83 4.56
C ILE A 128 -7.41 -3.71 5.46
N PHE A 129 -6.25 -4.14 4.95
CA PHE A 129 -4.97 -4.06 5.64
C PHE A 129 -4.07 -3.11 4.88
N VAL A 130 -3.60 -2.04 5.52
CA VAL A 130 -2.89 -0.96 4.85
C VAL A 130 -1.52 -0.72 5.48
N VAL A 131 -0.55 -0.28 4.70
CA VAL A 131 0.70 0.23 5.29
C VAL A 131 0.39 1.44 6.17
N PRO A 132 1.00 1.58 7.36
CA PRO A 132 0.62 2.60 8.33
C PRO A 132 0.95 4.03 7.89
N GLU A 133 1.87 4.18 6.93
CA GLU A 133 2.33 5.46 6.39
C GLU A 133 2.45 5.36 4.86
N TYR A 134 2.68 6.47 4.16
CA TYR A 134 2.99 6.47 2.74
C TYR A 134 4.35 5.82 2.48
N LEU A 135 4.51 5.18 1.31
CA LEU A 135 5.79 4.57 0.94
C LEU A 135 6.94 5.55 1.12
N ALA A 136 8.00 5.04 1.73
CA ALA A 136 9.22 5.79 2.04
C ALA A 136 10.44 4.92 1.75
N ILE A 137 11.56 5.56 1.43
CA ILE A 137 12.86 4.93 1.27
C ILE A 137 13.72 5.28 2.47
N GLY A 138 14.44 4.31 3.03
CA GLY A 138 15.37 4.50 4.13
C GLY A 138 15.17 3.55 5.30
N SER A 139 15.63 3.97 6.48
CA SER A 139 15.52 3.24 7.74
C SER A 139 14.41 3.81 8.63
N ASP A 140 14.13 3.16 9.76
CA ASP A 140 13.19 3.68 10.75
C ASP A 140 13.62 5.02 11.38
N HIS A 141 14.92 5.35 11.31
CA HIS A 141 15.48 6.58 11.89
C HIS A 141 15.70 7.70 10.87
N ASP A 142 15.85 7.35 9.59
CA ASP A 142 16.07 8.32 8.51
C ASP A 142 15.42 7.77 7.25
N PHE A 143 14.24 8.31 6.92
CA PHE A 143 13.46 7.95 5.75
C PHE A 143 12.88 9.17 5.05
N LEU A 144 12.71 9.03 3.75
CA LEU A 144 12.05 10.01 2.89
C LEU A 144 10.75 9.42 2.37
N ARG A 145 9.60 9.98 2.73
CA ARG A 145 8.31 9.69 2.08
C ARG A 145 8.45 10.06 0.62
N ILE A 146 8.42 9.07 -0.23
CA ILE A 146 8.84 9.26 -1.62
C ILE A 146 7.65 9.35 -2.57
N PRO A 147 7.37 10.54 -3.13
CA PRO A 147 6.45 10.69 -4.24
C PRO A 147 7.01 9.98 -5.48
N MET A 148 6.13 9.31 -6.22
CA MET A 148 6.47 8.65 -7.48
C MET A 148 5.30 8.70 -8.44
N ASN A 149 5.56 8.47 -9.71
CA ASN A 149 4.55 8.43 -10.74
C ASN A 149 3.69 7.14 -10.67
N LEU A 150 2.58 7.12 -11.42
CA LEU A 150 1.65 5.99 -11.39
C LEU A 150 2.31 4.68 -11.82
N HIS A 151 3.18 4.71 -12.84
CA HIS A 151 3.83 3.49 -13.36
C HIS A 151 4.72 2.85 -12.31
N THR A 152 5.54 3.64 -11.62
CA THR A 152 6.40 3.16 -10.52
C THR A 152 5.56 2.63 -9.36
N ALA A 153 4.50 3.36 -8.97
CA ALA A 153 3.62 2.95 -7.87
C ALA A 153 2.92 1.62 -8.15
N VAL A 154 2.38 1.44 -9.37
CA VAL A 154 1.72 0.19 -9.80
C VAL A 154 2.71 -0.97 -9.86
N ALA A 155 3.93 -0.75 -10.40
CA ALA A 155 4.95 -1.80 -10.45
C ALA A 155 5.32 -2.31 -9.05
N ILE A 156 5.46 -1.41 -8.07
CA ILE A 156 5.75 -1.77 -6.68
C ILE A 156 4.57 -2.50 -6.05
N ALA A 157 3.35 -2.00 -6.21
CA ALA A 157 2.15 -2.63 -5.69
C ALA A 157 2.00 -4.07 -6.22
N ASN A 158 2.10 -4.25 -7.53
CA ASN A 158 2.02 -5.57 -8.17
C ASN A 158 3.13 -6.52 -7.69
N ARG A 159 4.37 -6.03 -7.61
CA ARG A 159 5.53 -6.84 -7.20
C ARG A 159 5.35 -7.44 -5.81
N PHE A 160 4.75 -6.70 -4.88
CA PHE A 160 4.65 -7.08 -3.49
C PHE A 160 3.24 -7.52 -3.04
N GLY A 161 2.31 -7.67 -3.97
CA GLY A 161 0.97 -8.17 -3.67
C GLY A 161 0.09 -7.13 -2.95
N PHE A 162 0.20 -5.88 -3.36
CA PHE A 162 -0.64 -4.77 -2.92
C PHE A 162 -1.46 -4.20 -4.06
N VAL A 163 -2.35 -3.29 -3.73
CA VAL A 163 -3.14 -2.45 -4.64
C VAL A 163 -3.08 -0.99 -4.18
N LEU A 164 -3.36 -0.07 -5.08
CA LEU A 164 -3.60 1.33 -4.72
C LEU A 164 -5.04 1.48 -4.18
N PRO A 165 -5.29 2.41 -3.24
CA PRO A 165 -6.60 2.59 -2.64
C PRO A 165 -7.60 3.20 -3.62
N THR A 166 -8.88 3.01 -3.35
CA THR A 166 -9.96 3.84 -3.89
C THR A 166 -10.13 5.11 -3.04
N LYS A 167 -10.89 6.08 -3.55
CA LYS A 167 -11.31 7.26 -2.76
C LYS A 167 -11.93 6.85 -1.42
N LYS A 168 -12.87 5.91 -1.42
CA LYS A 168 -13.57 5.43 -0.22
C LYS A 168 -12.60 4.79 0.79
N MET A 169 -11.61 4.03 0.32
CA MET A 169 -10.58 3.48 1.20
C MET A 169 -9.73 4.60 1.82
N VAL A 170 -9.40 5.66 1.08
CA VAL A 170 -8.65 6.82 1.61
C VAL A 170 -9.43 7.52 2.71
N ASP A 171 -10.74 7.76 2.51
CA ASP A 171 -11.60 8.35 3.53
C ASP A 171 -11.64 7.48 4.79
N ALA A 172 -11.85 6.15 4.63
CA ALA A 172 -11.85 5.22 5.74
C ALA A 172 -10.51 5.16 6.48
N ILE A 173 -9.38 5.20 5.76
CA ILE A 173 -8.04 5.27 6.35
C ILE A 173 -7.89 6.55 7.17
N TYR A 174 -8.37 7.69 6.64
CA TYR A 174 -8.33 8.95 7.36
C TYR A 174 -9.13 8.87 8.67
N ASP A 175 -10.35 8.39 8.61
CA ASP A 175 -11.25 8.31 9.76
C ASP A 175 -10.76 7.34 10.85
N HIS A 176 -10.06 6.26 10.46
CA HIS A 176 -9.48 5.29 11.39
C HIS A 176 -8.07 5.67 11.88
N SER A 177 -7.43 6.68 11.29
CA SER A 177 -6.08 7.08 11.69
C SER A 177 -6.09 7.79 13.03
N PRO A 178 -5.42 7.25 14.08
CA PRO A 178 -5.26 7.95 15.35
C PRO A 178 -4.39 9.21 15.20
N CYS A 179 -3.57 9.26 14.15
CA CYS A 179 -2.62 10.32 13.88
C CYS A 179 -2.98 11.03 12.58
N GLN A 180 -3.84 12.06 12.65
CA GLN A 180 -4.26 12.85 11.51
C GLN A 180 -3.40 14.11 11.40
N PHE A 181 -2.56 14.16 10.36
CA PHE A 181 -1.76 15.34 10.04
C PHE A 181 -2.61 16.40 9.34
N LYS A 182 -2.19 17.66 9.51
CA LYS A 182 -2.76 18.77 8.74
C LYS A 182 -1.96 18.97 7.46
N PRO A 183 -2.63 19.24 6.32
CA PRO A 183 -1.94 19.61 5.08
C PRO A 183 -1.03 20.82 5.26
N GLN A 184 0.18 20.76 4.71
CA GLN A 184 1.16 21.83 4.72
C GLN A 184 1.63 22.10 3.28
N PRO A 185 0.85 22.85 2.48
CA PRO A 185 1.20 23.12 1.08
C PRO A 185 2.41 24.05 0.99
N LEU A 186 3.33 23.71 0.08
CA LEU A 186 4.44 24.54 -0.35
C LEU A 186 4.02 25.42 -1.54
N PRO A 187 4.73 26.53 -1.82
CA PRO A 187 4.46 27.38 -2.97
C PRO A 187 4.41 26.59 -4.28
N ALA A 188 3.41 26.90 -5.12
CA ALA A 188 3.24 26.27 -6.41
C ALA A 188 4.31 26.74 -7.41
N GLY A 189 4.72 25.82 -8.30
CA GLY A 189 5.68 26.11 -9.35
C GLY A 189 6.41 24.86 -9.84
N PRO A 190 7.34 24.99 -10.81
CA PRO A 190 8.09 23.87 -11.36
C PRO A 190 8.88 23.08 -10.31
N GLN A 191 9.30 23.73 -9.23
CA GLN A 191 10.04 23.14 -8.10
C GLN A 191 9.24 22.10 -7.33
N MET A 192 7.90 22.03 -7.46
CA MET A 192 7.07 21.03 -6.79
C MET A 192 7.52 19.60 -7.10
N MET A 193 8.13 19.39 -8.25
CA MET A 193 8.63 18.07 -8.70
C MET A 193 10.10 17.82 -8.30
N SER A 194 10.76 18.72 -7.60
CA SER A 194 12.16 18.58 -7.23
C SER A 194 12.36 17.69 -6.00
N THR A 195 13.49 17.02 -5.92
CA THR A 195 13.91 16.26 -4.73
C THR A 195 14.02 17.16 -3.50
N GLU A 196 14.41 18.41 -3.67
CA GLU A 196 14.49 19.38 -2.58
C GLU A 196 13.09 19.65 -1.97
N TYR A 197 12.04 19.83 -2.78
CA TYR A 197 10.69 19.96 -2.25
C TYR A 197 10.21 18.70 -1.52
N TYR A 198 10.65 17.52 -1.96
CA TYR A 198 10.35 16.27 -1.26
C TYR A 198 10.98 16.27 0.14
N ARG A 199 12.23 16.72 0.26
CA ARG A 199 12.97 16.83 1.54
C ARG A 199 12.31 17.86 2.47
N VAL A 200 12.05 19.06 1.97
CA VAL A 200 11.43 20.14 2.75
C VAL A 200 10.08 19.69 3.30
N HIS A 201 9.23 19.12 2.45
CA HIS A 201 7.91 18.65 2.90
C HIS A 201 8.03 17.47 3.89
N ASN A 202 8.99 16.55 3.68
CA ASN A 202 9.25 15.47 4.64
C ASN A 202 9.63 16.02 6.02
N ALA A 203 10.55 16.98 6.07
CA ALA A 203 10.95 17.63 7.33
C ALA A 203 9.78 18.35 8.03
N MET A 204 8.88 18.99 7.27
CA MET A 204 7.68 19.60 7.82
C MET A 204 6.74 18.57 8.47
N ILE A 205 6.58 17.39 7.84
CA ILE A 205 5.77 16.29 8.39
C ILE A 205 6.42 15.74 9.66
N GLU A 206 7.74 15.50 9.65
CA GLU A 206 8.47 15.04 10.84
C GLU A 206 8.30 16.01 12.01
N LYS A 207 8.51 17.32 11.78
CA LYS A 207 8.31 18.34 12.80
C LYS A 207 6.88 18.36 13.34
N GLN A 208 5.87 18.15 12.46
CA GLN A 208 4.47 18.07 12.91
C GLN A 208 4.24 16.82 13.76
N SER A 209 4.85 15.67 13.40
CA SER A 209 4.78 14.41 14.16
C SER A 209 5.36 14.59 15.56
N GLU A 210 6.58 15.12 15.66
CA GLU A 210 7.26 15.39 16.92
C GLU A 210 6.45 16.33 17.81
N THR A 211 6.00 17.45 17.25
CA THR A 211 5.22 18.47 17.99
C THR A 211 3.92 17.90 18.56
N ARG A 212 3.30 16.94 17.86
CA ARG A 212 2.03 16.33 18.28
C ARG A 212 2.23 15.03 19.08
N GLY A 213 3.45 14.56 19.23
CA GLY A 213 3.77 13.32 19.94
C GLY A 213 3.12 12.08 19.33
N PHE A 214 3.06 12.00 18.00
CA PHE A 214 2.47 10.84 17.34
C PHE A 214 3.33 9.59 17.55
N PRO A 215 2.74 8.45 17.96
CA PRO A 215 3.49 7.23 18.15
C PRO A 215 4.13 6.74 16.84
N PHE A 216 5.39 6.36 16.91
CA PHE A 216 6.12 5.80 15.78
C PHE A 216 5.45 4.52 15.26
N GLY A 217 5.25 4.44 13.94
CA GLY A 217 4.60 3.30 13.28
C GLY A 217 3.09 3.20 13.47
N ALA A 218 2.45 4.19 14.12
CA ALA A 218 0.99 4.30 14.14
C ALA A 218 0.44 4.57 12.73
N LEU A 219 -0.82 4.20 12.50
CA LEU A 219 -1.52 4.58 11.27
C LEU A 219 -1.67 6.10 11.22
N VAL A 220 -1.11 6.71 10.20
CA VAL A 220 -1.16 8.17 9.98
C VAL A 220 -1.81 8.50 8.65
N SER A 221 -2.39 9.69 8.52
CA SER A 221 -3.06 10.16 7.30
C SER A 221 -3.14 11.69 7.22
N GLY A 222 -3.66 12.22 6.11
CA GLY A 222 -3.99 13.63 5.95
C GLY A 222 -2.89 14.51 5.35
N HIS A 223 -1.63 14.08 5.31
CA HIS A 223 -0.49 14.91 4.90
C HIS A 223 -0.06 14.78 3.43
N LYS A 224 -0.71 13.93 2.65
CA LYS A 224 -0.46 13.76 1.22
C LYS A 224 -1.77 13.62 0.44
N LYS A 225 -1.68 13.79 -0.87
CA LYS A 225 -2.68 13.37 -1.84
C LYS A 225 -2.41 11.93 -2.21
N ASP A 226 -3.33 11.04 -1.87
CA ASP A 226 -3.22 9.63 -2.24
C ASP A 226 -3.34 9.44 -3.75
N VAL A 227 -2.45 8.65 -4.33
CA VAL A 227 -2.64 8.12 -5.68
C VAL A 227 -3.67 6.99 -5.58
N VAL A 228 -4.78 7.14 -6.32
CA VAL A 228 -5.95 6.28 -6.18
C VAL A 228 -6.38 5.63 -7.50
N VAL A 229 -7.15 4.54 -7.39
CA VAL A 229 -7.83 3.92 -8.53
C VAL A 229 -9.28 4.41 -8.62
N THR A 230 -9.75 4.65 -9.85
CA THR A 230 -11.09 5.16 -10.13
C THR A 230 -11.53 4.81 -11.55
N ASN A 231 -12.82 4.61 -11.77
CA ASN A 231 -13.39 4.44 -13.10
C ASN A 231 -13.20 5.68 -14.02
N ARG A 232 -12.88 6.85 -13.45
CA ARG A 232 -12.58 8.06 -14.27
C ARG A 232 -11.40 7.85 -15.21
N LEU A 233 -10.43 7.00 -14.82
CA LEU A 233 -9.25 6.71 -15.65
C LEU A 233 -9.59 5.92 -16.90
N THR A 234 -10.71 5.18 -16.94
CA THR A 234 -11.16 4.51 -18.18
C THR A 234 -11.46 5.48 -19.32
N LYS A 235 -11.90 6.69 -18.97
CA LYS A 235 -12.16 7.77 -19.91
C LYS A 235 -10.98 8.72 -20.10
N ARG A 236 -9.89 8.51 -19.37
CA ARG A 236 -8.69 9.35 -19.37
C ARG A 236 -7.43 8.48 -19.31
N PRO A 237 -7.18 7.64 -20.33
CA PRO A 237 -5.99 6.80 -20.37
C PRO A 237 -4.72 7.66 -20.32
N GLY A 238 -3.68 7.15 -19.66
CA GLY A 238 -2.42 7.87 -19.49
C GLY A 238 -2.44 8.99 -18.44
N GLN A 239 -3.50 9.11 -17.63
CA GLN A 239 -3.58 10.04 -16.52
C GLN A 239 -3.36 9.34 -15.19
N ILE A 240 -3.06 10.11 -14.12
CA ILE A 240 -3.03 9.68 -12.73
C ILE A 240 -4.24 10.24 -11.99
N ALA A 241 -4.80 9.47 -11.07
CA ALA A 241 -5.85 9.95 -10.18
C ALA A 241 -5.27 10.23 -8.80
N ILE A 242 -5.58 11.40 -8.24
CA ILE A 242 -5.17 11.85 -6.91
C ILE A 242 -6.36 12.32 -6.11
N TYR A 243 -6.32 12.04 -4.79
CA TYR A 243 -7.40 12.40 -3.85
C TYR A 243 -6.87 12.58 -2.42
N GLY A 244 -7.53 13.41 -1.62
CA GLY A 244 -7.30 13.45 -0.19
C GLY A 244 -6.62 14.74 0.29
N TRP A 245 -5.54 14.63 1.08
CA TRP A 245 -4.90 15.77 1.76
C TRP A 245 -5.92 16.45 2.70
N HIS A 246 -6.47 15.68 3.64
CA HIS A 246 -7.61 16.05 4.44
C HIS A 246 -7.29 17.09 5.52
N ARG A 247 -8.15 18.09 5.67
CA ARG A 247 -8.17 19.01 6.82
C ARG A 247 -8.97 18.48 8.00
N GLY A 248 -9.87 17.55 7.75
CA GLY A 248 -10.77 16.87 8.68
C GLY A 248 -11.57 15.80 7.94
N ALA A 249 -12.34 14.99 8.66
CA ALA A 249 -13.23 13.99 8.09
C ALA A 249 -14.12 14.62 7.02
N GLY A 250 -14.21 13.98 5.85
CA GLY A 250 -14.99 14.47 4.72
C GLY A 250 -14.51 15.80 4.10
N ALA A 251 -13.34 16.33 4.50
CA ALA A 251 -12.84 17.64 4.05
C ALA A 251 -11.49 17.55 3.34
N PRO A 252 -11.37 16.82 2.21
CA PRO A 252 -10.15 16.79 1.40
C PRO A 252 -9.94 18.16 0.74
N ILE A 253 -8.70 18.67 0.77
CA ILE A 253 -8.37 19.87 -0.02
C ILE A 253 -8.05 19.50 -1.48
N GLN A 254 -7.81 18.22 -1.75
CA GLN A 254 -7.67 17.69 -3.09
C GLN A 254 -8.89 16.81 -3.43
N PRO A 255 -9.92 17.32 -4.11
CA PRO A 255 -10.98 16.49 -4.67
C PRO A 255 -10.41 15.46 -5.66
N LEU A 256 -11.15 14.37 -5.90
CA LEU A 256 -10.75 13.37 -6.87
C LEU A 256 -10.52 14.00 -8.25
N SER A 257 -9.27 14.00 -8.68
CA SER A 257 -8.78 14.68 -9.89
C SER A 257 -7.97 13.72 -10.76
N THR A 258 -8.13 13.88 -12.07
CA THR A 258 -7.39 13.12 -13.11
C THR A 258 -6.82 14.08 -14.15
N VAL A 259 -6.24 15.22 -13.75
CA VAL A 259 -5.74 16.25 -14.66
C VAL A 259 -4.27 16.06 -15.04
N HIS A 260 -3.49 15.33 -14.24
CA HIS A 260 -2.07 15.10 -14.50
C HIS A 260 -1.83 13.80 -15.25
N GLY A 261 -0.79 13.78 -16.10
CA GLY A 261 -0.35 12.57 -16.79
C GLY A 261 0.21 11.51 -15.82
N ALA A 262 0.15 10.23 -16.20
CA ALA A 262 0.62 9.11 -15.39
C ALA A 262 2.10 9.19 -15.00
N GLY A 263 2.93 9.89 -15.78
CA GLY A 263 4.34 10.17 -15.46
C GLY A 263 4.58 11.36 -14.54
N TYR A 264 3.53 12.03 -14.05
CA TYR A 264 3.67 13.17 -13.12
C TYR A 264 3.70 12.70 -11.66
N ALA A 265 4.61 13.30 -10.90
CA ALA A 265 4.64 13.21 -9.45
C ALA A 265 5.18 14.52 -8.87
N ASP A 266 4.58 15.01 -7.80
CA ASP A 266 5.07 16.14 -7.04
C ASP A 266 5.16 15.82 -5.54
N TYR A 267 5.73 16.72 -4.74
CA TYR A 267 5.97 16.56 -3.31
C TYR A 267 4.73 16.18 -2.51
N SER A 268 3.55 16.53 -2.98
CA SER A 268 2.28 16.32 -2.27
C SER A 268 1.67 14.93 -2.55
N HIS A 269 2.16 14.18 -3.54
CA HIS A 269 1.68 12.84 -3.81
C HIS A 269 2.15 11.86 -2.74
N GLY A 270 1.27 10.94 -2.34
CA GLY A 270 1.55 9.84 -1.43
C GLY A 270 1.11 8.50 -2.01
N ILE A 271 1.94 7.48 -1.85
CA ILE A 271 1.62 6.12 -2.27
C ILE A 271 1.27 5.31 -1.04
N ARG A 272 -0.02 5.11 -0.81
CA ARG A 272 -0.54 4.22 0.24
C ARG A 272 -0.77 2.86 -0.36
N LEU A 273 -0.12 1.83 0.16
CA LEU A 273 -0.35 0.46 -0.27
C LEU A 273 -1.43 -0.19 0.58
N VAL A 274 -2.39 -0.83 -0.09
CA VAL A 274 -3.43 -1.66 0.52
C VAL A 274 -3.14 -3.11 0.14
N SER A 275 -3.18 -4.02 1.11
CA SER A 275 -3.04 -5.45 0.85
C SER A 275 -4.01 -5.89 -0.25
N ARG A 276 -3.56 -6.73 -1.17
CA ARG A 276 -4.45 -7.33 -2.18
C ARG A 276 -5.49 -8.28 -1.58
N LEU A 277 -5.36 -8.64 -0.29
CA LEU A 277 -6.36 -9.41 0.45
C LEU A 277 -7.07 -8.53 1.45
N ALA A 278 -8.38 -8.62 1.50
CA ALA A 278 -9.25 -8.02 2.50
C ALA A 278 -10.13 -9.10 3.13
N MET A 279 -10.59 -8.84 4.33
CA MET A 279 -11.57 -9.69 5.00
C MET A 279 -12.97 -9.15 4.75
N ILE A 280 -13.86 -9.96 4.20
CA ILE A 280 -15.28 -9.66 3.99
C ILE A 280 -16.10 -10.73 4.72
N GLU A 281 -16.97 -10.32 5.66
CA GLU A 281 -17.81 -11.25 6.42
C GLU A 281 -16.99 -12.42 7.01
N GLY A 282 -15.82 -12.13 7.59
CA GLY A 282 -14.94 -13.12 8.20
C GLY A 282 -14.15 -14.01 7.21
N ARG A 283 -14.18 -13.74 5.89
CA ARG A 283 -13.48 -14.50 4.87
C ARG A 283 -12.49 -13.64 4.10
N LEU A 284 -11.28 -14.13 3.91
CA LEU A 284 -10.29 -13.48 3.04
C LEU A 284 -10.72 -13.56 1.57
N ARG A 285 -10.69 -12.41 0.90
CA ARG A 285 -10.97 -12.28 -0.54
C ARG A 285 -9.97 -11.34 -1.19
N CYS A 286 -9.71 -11.55 -2.47
CA CYS A 286 -8.90 -10.65 -3.27
C CYS A 286 -9.62 -9.31 -3.47
N VAL A 287 -8.94 -8.20 -3.20
CA VAL A 287 -9.49 -6.85 -3.38
C VAL A 287 -9.88 -6.59 -4.83
N HIS A 288 -9.15 -7.15 -5.80
CA HIS A 288 -9.52 -7.09 -7.22
C HIS A 288 -10.89 -7.71 -7.48
N ASP A 289 -11.12 -8.92 -6.93
CA ASP A 289 -12.40 -9.63 -7.10
C ASP A 289 -13.54 -8.86 -6.44
N ILE A 290 -13.28 -8.30 -5.24
CA ILE A 290 -14.25 -7.45 -4.53
C ILE A 290 -14.62 -6.23 -5.37
N LEU A 291 -13.61 -5.53 -5.91
CA LEU A 291 -13.83 -4.30 -6.69
C LEU A 291 -14.51 -4.54 -8.04
N GLN A 292 -14.47 -5.76 -8.58
CA GLN A 292 -15.14 -6.13 -9.82
C GLN A 292 -16.56 -6.66 -9.61
N ASP A 293 -16.89 -7.09 -8.39
CA ASP A 293 -18.23 -7.58 -8.04
C ASP A 293 -19.22 -6.42 -7.92
N SER A 294 -20.39 -6.53 -8.57
CA SER A 294 -21.39 -5.47 -8.63
C SER A 294 -22.00 -5.07 -7.27
N VAL A 295 -21.95 -5.97 -6.29
CA VAL A 295 -22.52 -5.76 -4.93
C VAL A 295 -21.40 -5.45 -3.95
N LEU A 296 -20.35 -6.29 -3.91
CA LEU A 296 -19.26 -6.17 -2.93
C LEU A 296 -18.41 -4.93 -3.15
N ALA A 297 -18.28 -4.47 -4.40
CA ALA A 297 -17.50 -3.27 -4.71
C ALA A 297 -17.94 -2.05 -3.88
N ASN A 298 -19.23 -1.94 -3.58
CA ASN A 298 -19.77 -0.81 -2.82
C ASN A 298 -19.21 -0.70 -1.39
N VAL A 299 -18.64 -1.76 -0.82
CA VAL A 299 -17.99 -1.67 0.48
C VAL A 299 -16.62 -0.98 0.39
N LEU A 300 -15.93 -1.06 -0.75
CA LEU A 300 -14.60 -0.51 -0.98
C LEU A 300 -14.56 0.69 -1.95
N SER A 301 -15.68 1.01 -2.62
CA SER A 301 -15.76 2.05 -3.66
C SER A 301 -17.11 2.74 -3.65
N ASP A 302 -17.12 4.06 -3.84
CA ASP A 302 -18.33 4.86 -4.04
C ASP A 302 -18.78 4.89 -5.51
N GLU A 303 -17.99 4.29 -6.41
CA GLU A 303 -18.24 4.28 -7.85
C GLU A 303 -18.87 2.95 -8.33
N GLY A 304 -19.24 2.06 -7.40
CA GLY A 304 -19.59 0.68 -7.69
C GLY A 304 -18.40 -0.13 -8.16
N ALA A 305 -18.60 -1.08 -9.07
CA ALA A 305 -17.53 -1.92 -9.60
C ALA A 305 -16.45 -1.10 -10.34
N ILE A 306 -15.19 -1.39 -10.06
CA ILE A 306 -14.02 -0.73 -10.68
C ILE A 306 -13.30 -1.72 -11.59
N ARG A 307 -13.09 -1.32 -12.85
CA ARG A 307 -12.32 -2.08 -13.86
C ARG A 307 -10.82 -1.78 -13.71
N LEU A 308 -10.12 -2.53 -12.86
CA LEU A 308 -8.73 -2.26 -12.49
C LEU A 308 -7.76 -2.31 -13.65
N ALA A 309 -7.93 -3.21 -14.63
CA ALA A 309 -7.06 -3.27 -15.81
C ALA A 309 -7.03 -1.95 -16.59
N SER A 310 -8.15 -1.24 -16.67
CA SER A 310 -8.24 0.08 -17.30
C SER A 310 -7.92 1.24 -16.34
N ALA A 311 -8.04 1.01 -15.02
CA ALA A 311 -7.74 2.02 -14.01
C ALA A 311 -6.23 2.21 -13.75
N TYR A 312 -5.41 1.21 -14.09
CA TYR A 312 -3.93 1.31 -14.04
C TYR A 312 -3.31 1.79 -15.36
N GLY A 313 -4.15 2.07 -16.39
CA GLY A 313 -3.70 2.23 -17.76
C GLY A 313 -3.28 0.86 -18.34
N ALA A 314 -3.86 0.45 -19.46
CA ALA A 314 -3.31 -0.69 -20.17
C ALA A 314 -1.82 -0.41 -20.43
N ALA A 315 -0.95 -1.16 -19.73
CA ALA A 315 0.47 -1.15 -19.96
C ALA A 315 0.77 -1.75 -21.33
#